data_9eb3de7565672774140c07b13088e839
#
_entry.id   9eb3de7565672774140c07b13088e839
#
_cell.length_a   1.000
_cell.length_b   1.000
_cell.length_c   1.000
_cell.angle_alpha   90.00
_cell.angle_beta   90.00
_cell.angle_gamma   90.00
#
_symmetry.space_group_name_H-M   'P 1'
#
loop_
_entity.id
_entity.type
_entity.pdbx_description
1 polymer ?
#
loop_
_entity_poly.entity_id
_entity_poly.type
_entity_poly.pdbx_seq_one_letter_code
_entity_poly.pdbx_strand_id
1 'polypeptide(L)'
;MKVIKNNFLVVSDYKWLPEDLEESWVHKWADNYLIYDRAHRFQESDRVKHQINVGQNIFDIFYFIIDNYDNLPDTTIFCRACLMFPKGREKPLSSGNCSEENVLKLINNSAFTEIHDMGPEVHAKYAKQPMPA
;
A
#
# COMPACT_ATOMS: atom_id res chain seq x y z
N MET A 1 6.91 18.18 2.36
CA MET A 1 6.53 17.66 3.69
C MET A 1 5.88 16.29 3.52
N LYS A 2 6.28 15.36 4.33
CA LYS A 2 5.70 14.01 4.30
C LYS A 2 4.29 14.04 4.89
N VAL A 3 3.38 13.31 4.28
CA VAL A 3 1.98 13.28 4.71
C VAL A 3 1.63 12.06 5.57
N ILE A 4 2.41 10.97 5.45
CA ILE A 4 2.28 9.81 6.31
C ILE A 4 3.34 9.92 7.41
N LYS A 5 2.92 10.33 8.59
CA LYS A 5 3.85 10.74 9.65
C LYS A 5 4.04 9.68 10.73
N ASN A 6 2.97 9.04 11.14
CA ASN A 6 2.97 8.19 12.34
C ASN A 6 2.83 6.70 12.01
N ASN A 7 2.34 6.38 10.83
CA ASN A 7 2.07 5.01 10.42
C ASN A 7 3.23 4.46 9.59
N PHE A 8 3.52 3.18 9.78
CA PHE A 8 4.49 2.49 8.95
C PHE A 8 3.83 2.00 7.67
N LEU A 9 4.41 2.31 6.52
CA LEU A 9 3.87 1.96 5.22
C LEU A 9 4.58 0.75 4.64
N VAL A 10 3.83 -0.29 4.32
CA VAL A 10 4.33 -1.50 3.65
C VAL A 10 3.71 -1.60 2.27
N VAL A 11 4.54 -1.61 1.25
CA VAL A 11 4.13 -1.53 -0.14
C VAL A 11 4.58 -2.76 -0.91
N SER A 12 3.64 -3.40 -1.59
CA SER A 12 3.95 -4.49 -2.53
C SER A 12 4.11 -3.89 -3.93
N ASP A 13 5.29 -4.07 -4.52
CA ASP A 13 5.59 -3.55 -5.85
C ASP A 13 5.99 -4.64 -6.83
N TYR A 14 5.35 -4.61 -8.01
CA TYR A 14 5.78 -5.35 -9.18
C TYR A 14 5.78 -4.41 -10.39
N LYS A 15 6.90 -3.72 -10.59
CA LYS A 15 7.14 -2.81 -11.74
C LYS A 15 6.22 -1.58 -11.81
N TRP A 16 5.62 -1.18 -10.69
CA TRP A 16 4.76 0.02 -10.66
C TRP A 16 5.50 1.29 -10.27
N LEU A 17 6.45 1.17 -9.34
CA LEU A 17 7.21 2.33 -8.89
C LEU A 17 8.24 2.74 -9.96
N PRO A 18 8.60 4.03 -10.02
CA PRO A 18 9.63 4.48 -10.95
C PRO A 18 10.99 3.88 -10.58
N GLU A 19 11.91 3.84 -11.55
CA GLU A 19 13.26 3.31 -11.33
C GLU A 19 14.01 4.08 -10.25
N ASP A 20 13.79 5.39 -10.16
CA ASP A 20 14.28 6.22 -9.07
C ASP A 20 13.24 6.25 -7.95
N LEU A 21 13.53 5.56 -6.85
CA LEU A 21 12.60 5.50 -5.72
C LEU A 21 12.37 6.84 -5.05
N GLU A 22 13.31 7.76 -5.11
CA GLU A 22 13.12 9.11 -4.56
C GLU A 22 12.01 9.87 -5.28
N GLU A 23 11.75 9.53 -6.54
CA GLU A 23 10.65 10.07 -7.31
C GLU A 23 9.31 9.36 -7.07
N SER A 24 9.31 8.26 -6.32
CA SER A 24 8.09 7.52 -6.03
C SER A 24 7.19 8.25 -5.04
N TRP A 25 5.88 8.02 -5.15
CA TRP A 25 4.94 8.54 -4.18
C TRP A 25 5.20 8.00 -2.78
N VAL A 26 5.72 6.78 -2.67
CA VAL A 26 6.06 6.15 -1.40
C VAL A 26 7.09 6.99 -0.66
N HIS A 27 8.19 7.31 -1.33
CA HIS A 27 9.25 8.13 -0.75
C HIS A 27 8.79 9.56 -0.44
N LYS A 28 8.01 10.14 -1.35
CA LYS A 28 7.52 11.51 -1.17
C LYS A 28 6.53 11.67 -0.02
N TRP A 29 5.77 10.63 0.28
CA TRP A 29 4.67 10.71 1.25
C TRP A 29 4.99 10.14 2.62
N ALA A 30 5.86 9.14 2.73
CA ALA A 30 6.10 8.43 3.97
C ALA A 30 7.54 8.61 4.48
N ASP A 31 7.67 8.83 5.78
CA ASP A 31 8.97 8.81 6.44
C ASP A 31 9.44 7.37 6.72
N ASN A 32 8.51 6.51 7.08
CA ASN A 32 8.80 5.13 7.45
C ASN A 32 8.07 4.17 6.52
N TYR A 33 8.80 3.43 5.72
CA TYR A 33 8.22 2.49 4.78
C TYR A 33 9.15 1.32 4.49
N LEU A 34 8.55 0.23 4.04
CA LEU A 34 9.22 -0.92 3.47
C LEU A 34 8.55 -1.27 2.14
N ILE A 35 9.35 -1.46 1.11
CA ILE A 35 8.90 -1.90 -0.21
C ILE A 35 9.31 -3.36 -0.38
N TYR A 36 8.34 -4.23 -0.65
CA TYR A 36 8.61 -5.57 -1.14
C TYR A 36 8.70 -5.54 -2.67
N ASP A 37 9.93 -5.61 -3.15
CA ASP A 37 10.27 -5.52 -4.57
C ASP A 37 10.20 -6.91 -5.20
N ARG A 38 9.08 -7.21 -5.80
CA ARG A 38 8.79 -8.53 -6.38
C ARG A 38 9.44 -8.76 -7.75
N ALA A 39 9.86 -7.70 -8.41
CA ALA A 39 10.56 -7.75 -9.70
C ALA A 39 12.08 -7.67 -9.55
N HIS A 40 12.58 -7.51 -8.33
CA HIS A 40 14.01 -7.38 -8.01
C HIS A 40 14.70 -6.28 -8.82
N ARG A 41 14.03 -5.12 -8.95
CA ARG A 41 14.55 -3.99 -9.72
C ARG A 41 15.45 -3.05 -8.93
N PHE A 42 15.28 -3.03 -7.61
CA PHE A 42 16.00 -2.12 -6.74
C PHE A 42 17.05 -2.86 -5.92
N GLN A 43 18.04 -2.13 -5.45
CA GLN A 43 19.00 -2.67 -4.50
C GLN A 43 18.33 -2.85 -3.13
N GLU A 44 18.56 -3.98 -2.49
CA GLU A 44 18.08 -4.20 -1.12
C GLU A 44 18.68 -3.20 -0.15
N SER A 45 17.86 -2.79 0.81
CA SER A 45 18.22 -1.86 1.87
C SER A 45 17.32 -2.11 3.09
N ASP A 46 17.42 -1.27 4.09
CA ASP A 46 16.46 -1.28 5.20
C ASP A 46 15.03 -0.87 4.78
N ARG A 47 14.87 -0.28 3.61
CA ARG A 47 13.59 0.16 3.03
C ARG A 47 13.11 -0.65 1.83
N VAL A 48 13.94 -1.55 1.32
CA VAL A 48 13.61 -2.39 0.16
C VAL A 48 14.06 -3.81 0.43
N LYS A 49 13.12 -4.75 0.34
CA LYS A 49 13.42 -6.19 0.38
C LYS A 49 12.94 -6.85 -0.90
N HIS A 50 13.78 -7.68 -1.48
CA HIS A 50 13.37 -8.53 -2.59
C HIS A 50 12.38 -9.57 -2.07
N GLN A 51 11.35 -9.82 -2.87
CA GLN A 51 10.32 -10.79 -2.53
C GLN A 51 10.01 -11.67 -3.73
N ILE A 52 9.63 -12.92 -3.48
CA ILE A 52 9.15 -13.80 -4.52
C ILE A 52 7.79 -13.31 -5.02
N ASN A 53 7.55 -13.43 -6.32
CA ASN A 53 6.30 -12.94 -6.92
C ASN A 53 5.22 -14.03 -6.87
N VAL A 54 4.75 -14.35 -5.65
CA VAL A 54 3.68 -15.32 -5.40
C VAL A 54 2.70 -14.76 -4.38
N GLY A 55 1.47 -15.28 -4.40
CA GLY A 55 0.45 -14.97 -3.38
C GLY A 55 -0.02 -13.53 -3.37
N GLN A 56 0.26 -12.75 -4.40
CA GLN A 56 -0.11 -11.33 -4.49
C GLN A 56 0.34 -10.55 -3.23
N ASN A 57 -0.32 -9.43 -2.94
CA ASN A 57 0.03 -8.60 -1.80
C ASN A 57 -0.28 -9.23 -0.44
N ILE A 58 -1.17 -10.21 -0.37
CA ILE A 58 -1.49 -10.89 0.88
C ILE A 58 -0.29 -11.69 1.41
N PHE A 59 0.53 -12.23 0.52
CA PHE A 59 1.78 -12.89 0.90
C PHE A 59 2.71 -11.92 1.64
N ASP A 60 2.84 -10.70 1.13
CA ASP A 60 3.69 -9.68 1.74
C ASP A 60 3.16 -9.22 3.09
N ILE A 61 1.84 -9.15 3.25
CA ILE A 61 1.21 -8.80 4.54
C ILE A 61 1.60 -9.81 5.60
N PHE A 62 1.39 -11.10 5.34
CA PHE A 62 1.74 -12.14 6.29
C PHE A 62 3.25 -12.23 6.52
N TYR A 63 4.03 -12.09 5.46
CA TYR A 63 5.49 -12.10 5.57
C TYR A 63 5.98 -11.00 6.50
N PHE A 64 5.48 -9.78 6.33
CA PHE A 64 5.83 -8.65 7.18
C PHE A 64 5.45 -8.91 8.65
N ILE A 65 4.25 -9.40 8.89
CA ILE A 65 3.78 -9.68 10.25
C ILE A 65 4.65 -10.74 10.92
N ILE A 66 5.00 -11.80 10.22
CA ILE A 66 5.83 -12.88 10.76
C ILE A 66 7.27 -12.39 11.00
N ASP A 67 7.84 -11.69 10.03
CA ASP A 67 9.22 -11.20 10.10
C ASP A 67 9.43 -10.15 11.20
N ASN A 68 8.37 -9.42 11.56
CA ASN A 68 8.42 -8.37 12.56
C ASN A 68 7.55 -8.66 13.79
N TYR A 69 7.19 -9.91 14.03
CA TYR A 69 6.21 -10.29 15.04
C TYR A 69 6.50 -9.73 16.43
N ASP A 70 7.75 -9.75 16.85
CA ASP A 70 8.17 -9.26 18.16
C ASP A 70 8.37 -7.75 18.23
N ASN A 71 8.27 -7.05 17.11
CA ASN A 71 8.51 -5.61 17.03
C ASN A 71 7.67 -4.93 15.93
N LEU A 72 6.36 -5.22 15.94
CA LEU A 72 5.44 -4.60 14.98
C LEU A 72 5.28 -3.10 15.27
N PRO A 73 5.15 -2.27 14.23
CA PRO A 73 4.76 -0.88 14.42
C PRO A 73 3.38 -0.76 15.07
N ASP A 74 3.11 0.36 15.75
CA ASP A 74 1.81 0.61 16.37
C ASP A 74 0.68 0.57 15.35
N THR A 75 0.92 1.15 14.18
CA THR A 75 -0.03 1.11 13.06
C THR A 75 0.73 0.87 11.77
N THR A 76 0.26 -0.09 10.99
CA THR A 76 0.84 -0.43 9.69
C THR A 76 -0.21 -0.27 8.59
N ILE A 77 0.20 0.37 7.50
CA ILE A 77 -0.61 0.50 6.29
C ILE A 77 -0.05 -0.46 5.25
N PHE A 78 -0.89 -1.39 4.79
CA PHE A 78 -0.52 -2.31 3.72
C PHE A 78 -1.19 -1.89 2.42
N CYS A 79 -0.42 -1.73 1.36
CA CYS A 79 -0.96 -1.35 0.07
C CYS A 79 -0.13 -1.89 -1.09
N ARG A 80 -0.70 -1.80 -2.28
CA ARG A 80 0.02 -2.02 -3.53
C ARG A 80 0.65 -0.72 -3.99
N ALA A 81 1.75 -0.83 -4.73
CA ALA A 81 2.41 0.32 -5.32
C ALA A 81 1.52 1.10 -6.30
N CYS A 82 0.55 0.42 -6.92
CA CYS A 82 -0.40 1.04 -7.83
C CYS A 82 -1.58 1.75 -7.14
N LEU A 83 -1.55 1.88 -5.82
CA LEU A 83 -2.57 2.65 -5.07
C LEU A 83 -2.69 4.06 -5.62
N MET A 84 -1.55 4.67 -5.93
CA MET A 84 -1.49 5.98 -6.56
C MET A 84 -1.11 5.84 -8.03
N PHE A 85 -1.84 6.51 -8.89
CA PHE A 85 -1.54 6.48 -10.31
C PHE A 85 -0.27 7.24 -10.63
N PRO A 86 0.57 6.68 -11.51
CA PRO A 86 1.60 7.49 -12.14
C PRO A 86 0.94 8.69 -12.85
N LYS A 87 1.53 9.85 -12.66
CA LYS A 87 1.08 11.07 -13.33
C LYS A 87 1.00 10.83 -14.84
N GLY A 88 -0.16 11.07 -15.44
CA GLY A 88 -0.39 10.87 -16.87
C GLY A 88 -1.17 9.61 -17.27
N ARG A 89 -1.59 8.78 -16.33
CA ARG A 89 -2.51 7.67 -16.64
C ARG A 89 -3.95 8.13 -16.59
N GLU A 90 -4.68 7.87 -17.67
CA GLU A 90 -6.07 8.28 -17.81
C GLU A 90 -7.08 7.36 -17.11
N LYS A 91 -6.70 6.12 -16.82
CA LYS A 91 -7.64 5.13 -16.25
C LYS A 91 -7.06 4.41 -15.06
N PRO A 92 -7.88 4.20 -14.02
CA PRO A 92 -7.54 3.27 -12.96
C PRO A 92 -7.35 1.86 -13.53
N LEU A 93 -6.30 1.20 -13.11
CA LEU A 93 -5.95 -0.13 -13.62
C LEU A 93 -6.85 -1.22 -13.11
N SER A 94 -7.47 -1.03 -11.99
CA SER A 94 -8.42 -1.98 -11.43
C SER A 94 -9.10 -1.38 -10.20
N SER A 95 -10.12 -2.05 -9.72
CA SER A 95 -10.70 -1.81 -8.42
C SER A 95 -9.61 -1.75 -7.34
N GLY A 96 -9.47 -0.67 -6.66
CA GLY A 96 -8.53 -0.51 -5.56
C GLY A 96 -7.65 0.73 -5.64
N ASN A 97 -7.79 1.49 -6.70
CA ASN A 97 -7.13 2.78 -6.78
C ASN A 97 -8.00 3.83 -6.11
N CYS A 98 -7.37 4.63 -5.29
CA CYS A 98 -8.03 5.68 -4.55
C CYS A 98 -7.66 7.05 -5.09
N SER A 99 -8.55 8.01 -4.93
CA SER A 99 -8.19 9.41 -5.13
C SER A 99 -7.18 9.83 -4.05
N GLU A 100 -6.31 10.77 -4.40
CA GLU A 100 -5.35 11.31 -3.45
C GLU A 100 -6.04 11.84 -2.19
N GLU A 101 -7.17 12.51 -2.35
CA GLU A 101 -7.95 13.05 -1.23
C GLU A 101 -8.41 11.95 -0.26
N ASN A 102 -8.95 10.84 -0.77
CA ASN A 102 -9.40 9.75 0.08
C ASN A 102 -8.25 9.03 0.75
N VAL A 103 -7.15 8.80 0.04
CA VAL A 103 -5.95 8.22 0.63
C VAL A 103 -5.45 9.07 1.79
N LEU A 104 -5.36 10.38 1.61
CA LEU A 104 -4.89 11.29 2.65
C LEU A 104 -5.79 11.32 3.89
N LYS A 105 -7.10 11.18 3.70
CA LYS A 105 -8.04 11.10 4.82
C LYS A 105 -7.88 9.83 5.64
N LEU A 106 -7.60 8.72 4.99
CA LEU A 106 -7.65 7.40 5.62
C LEU A 106 -6.29 6.92 6.10
N ILE A 107 -5.22 7.35 5.46
CA ILE A 107 -3.90 6.78 5.66
C ILE A 107 -3.28 7.12 7.02
N ASN A 108 -3.72 8.19 7.65
CA ASN A 108 -3.26 8.59 8.98
C ASN A 108 -4.21 8.13 10.10
N ASN A 109 -5.24 7.37 9.75
CA ASN A 109 -6.17 6.83 10.74
C ASN A 109 -5.49 5.73 11.56
N SER A 110 -5.70 5.72 12.86
CA SER A 110 -5.15 4.71 13.76
C SER A 110 -6.08 3.52 13.98
N ALA A 111 -7.31 3.59 13.51
CA ALA A 111 -8.26 2.48 13.58
C ALA A 111 -8.10 1.55 12.37
N PHE A 112 -8.58 0.31 12.49
CA PHE A 112 -8.66 -0.58 11.35
C PHE A 112 -9.55 0.05 10.28
N THR A 113 -8.98 0.34 9.11
CA THR A 113 -9.66 1.06 8.05
C THR A 113 -9.25 0.48 6.69
N GLU A 114 -10.23 0.22 5.87
CA GLU A 114 -10.00 -0.16 4.49
C GLU A 114 -9.83 1.09 3.63
N ILE A 115 -8.77 1.13 2.84
CA ILE A 115 -8.47 2.26 1.96
C ILE A 115 -8.91 1.91 0.54
N HIS A 116 -10.04 2.45 0.12
CA HIS A 116 -10.47 2.34 -1.27
C HIS A 116 -11.42 3.47 -1.65
N ASP A 117 -11.47 3.75 -2.94
CA ASP A 117 -12.26 4.84 -3.49
C ASP A 117 -13.55 4.29 -4.11
N MET A 118 -14.46 3.86 -3.25
CA MET A 118 -15.79 3.42 -3.66
C MET A 118 -16.83 4.46 -3.25
N GLY A 119 -17.74 4.76 -4.18
CA GLY A 119 -18.86 5.64 -3.88
C GLY A 119 -19.82 5.02 -2.86
N PRO A 120 -20.67 5.84 -2.24
CA PRO A 120 -21.62 5.39 -1.22
C PRO A 120 -22.51 4.22 -1.66
N GLU A 121 -22.88 4.20 -2.93
CA GLU A 121 -23.72 3.14 -3.50
C GLU A 121 -23.02 1.79 -3.52
N VAL A 122 -21.73 1.78 -3.85
CA VAL A 122 -20.94 0.55 -3.88
C VAL A 122 -20.73 0.04 -2.46
N HIS A 123 -20.42 0.91 -1.53
CA HIS A 123 -20.32 0.56 -0.10
C HIS A 123 -21.61 -0.04 0.42
N ALA A 124 -22.75 0.58 0.14
CA ALA A 124 -24.07 0.07 0.55
C ALA A 124 -24.35 -1.32 -0.03
N LYS A 125 -23.95 -1.57 -1.26
CA LYS A 125 -24.10 -2.87 -1.91
C LYS A 125 -23.28 -3.95 -1.22
N TYR A 126 -22.00 -3.69 -0.94
CA TYR A 126 -21.13 -4.67 -0.31
C TYR A 126 -21.44 -4.90 1.17
N ALA A 127 -21.86 -3.86 1.88
CA ALA A 127 -22.23 -3.97 3.29
C ALA A 127 -23.44 -4.89 3.51
N LYS A 128 -24.25 -5.12 2.49
CA LYS A 128 -25.43 -6.02 2.56
C LYS A 128 -25.11 -7.45 2.16
N GLN A 129 -23.93 -7.74 1.67
CA GLN A 129 -23.57 -9.09 1.30
C GLN A 129 -23.13 -9.88 2.53
N PRO A 130 -23.62 -11.13 2.68
CA PRO A 130 -23.12 -11.97 3.76
C PRO A 130 -21.64 -12.26 3.55
N MET A 131 -20.89 -12.26 4.64
CA MET A 131 -19.50 -12.68 4.61
C MET A 131 -19.42 -14.12 4.08
N PRO A 132 -18.48 -14.43 3.17
CA PRO A 132 -18.27 -15.81 2.76
C PRO A 132 -17.90 -16.65 3.99
N ALA A 133 -18.51 -17.82 4.07
CA ALA A 133 -18.26 -18.76 5.16
C ALA A 133 -16.81 -19.29 5.10
#